data_55a6b17e0ea2417ac253750bf47f4d87
#
_entry.id   55a6b17e0ea2417ac253750bf47f4d87
#
_cell.length_a   1.000
_cell.length_b   1.000
_cell.length_c   1.000
_cell.angle_alpha   90.00
_cell.angle_beta   90.00
_cell.angle_gamma   90.00
#
_symmetry.space_group_name_H-M   'P 1'
#
loop_
_entity.id
_entity.type
_entity.pdbx_description
1 polymer ?
#
loop_
_entity_poly.entity_id
_entity_poly.type
_entity_poly.pdbx_seq_one_letter_code
_entity_poly.pdbx_strand_id
1 'polypeptide(L)'
;MYNENIYSERISVMIKVLHCADIHLDSPFASENPVKSELRRNELRKTFISIISYAKLNNADIVLIAGDLFDSGFVTKETIDIILDEFADAPDIRFVISPGNHDPHTDSSIYNRITFPDNVYIFGQTALSYFTFDEINTNVYGYAFIKSELTHNPFAGHKPHDTAMINLLCAHGDLVSGSKYCPITKDEIHGSGFDYIALGHIHNSGGIMQEGGVKYAYSGCPEGRDFGETGYKGALWIEIDKGYFTYKKIRFSKRRYESDRLNITGTSAMSDVTAIIKGHITDKGYGDDTILRVYLEGDVDPEFTVSKSVLKEQIKGLFEFTVIDETSPLYDYNYLQNDPTIRGAFFNKLLPLIRDGTQEEREIAVRALHYGLSALSGSNIIDFEL
;
A
#
# COMPACT_ATOMS: atom_id res chain seq x y z
N MET A 1 18.88 -58.39 26.69
CA MET A 1 18.59 -56.97 26.91
C MET A 1 18.48 -56.29 25.55
N TYR A 2 17.27 -56.19 25.01
CA TYR A 2 17.00 -55.47 23.75
C TYR A 2 16.79 -54.03 24.14
N ASN A 3 17.65 -53.15 23.64
CA ASN A 3 17.48 -51.71 23.70
C ASN A 3 16.53 -51.30 22.53
N GLU A 4 15.26 -51.16 22.81
CA GLU A 4 14.34 -50.53 21.89
C GLU A 4 14.59 -48.99 21.94
N ASN A 5 15.43 -48.52 21.02
CA ASN A 5 15.46 -47.11 20.68
C ASN A 5 14.19 -46.81 19.90
N ILE A 6 13.15 -46.40 20.62
CA ILE A 6 11.96 -45.79 20.02
C ILE A 6 12.37 -44.35 19.62
N TYR A 7 12.98 -44.21 18.44
CA TYR A 7 12.92 -42.96 17.73
C TYR A 7 11.47 -42.80 17.26
N SER A 8 10.65 -42.06 18.00
CA SER A 8 9.40 -41.54 17.44
C SER A 8 9.81 -40.68 16.23
N GLU A 9 9.65 -41.21 15.04
CA GLU A 9 9.65 -40.37 13.84
C GLU A 9 8.59 -39.27 14.08
N ARG A 10 9.02 -38.08 14.46
CA ARG A 10 8.15 -36.90 14.46
C ARG A 10 7.72 -36.75 13.02
N ILE A 11 6.47 -37.03 12.74
CA ILE A 11 5.85 -36.67 11.47
C ILE A 11 6.03 -35.16 11.36
N SER A 12 6.89 -34.76 10.42
CA SER A 12 7.10 -33.36 10.06
C SER A 12 5.74 -32.80 9.59
N VAL A 13 5.18 -31.90 10.35
CA VAL A 13 3.87 -31.30 10.06
C VAL A 13 4.13 -29.94 9.42
N MET A 14 4.09 -29.91 8.09
CA MET A 14 4.10 -28.66 7.34
C MET A 14 2.81 -27.90 7.60
N ILE A 15 2.92 -26.69 8.13
CA ILE A 15 1.77 -25.83 8.38
C ILE A 15 1.57 -24.83 7.25
N LYS A 16 0.31 -24.43 7.08
CA LYS A 16 -0.16 -23.47 6.09
C LYS A 16 -0.56 -22.18 6.79
N VAL A 17 0.12 -21.12 6.45
CA VAL A 17 -0.07 -19.80 7.08
C VAL A 17 -0.52 -18.78 6.03
N LEU A 18 -1.58 -18.07 6.31
CA LEU A 18 -1.94 -16.87 5.55
C LEU A 18 -1.51 -15.64 6.35
N HIS A 19 -0.58 -14.86 5.81
CA HIS A 19 -0.10 -13.63 6.42
C HIS A 19 -0.70 -12.42 5.71
N CYS A 20 -1.51 -11.66 6.43
CA CYS A 20 -2.04 -10.37 6.02
C CYS A 20 -1.78 -9.30 7.10
N ALA A 21 -1.85 -8.03 6.72
CA ALA A 21 -1.69 -6.87 7.59
C ALA A 21 -2.35 -5.64 6.94
N ASP A 22 -2.42 -4.55 7.66
CA ASP A 22 -2.77 -3.23 7.13
C ASP A 22 -4.11 -3.27 6.35
N ILE A 23 -5.11 -3.96 6.92
CA ILE A 23 -6.43 -4.15 6.31
C ILE A 23 -7.22 -2.85 6.39
N HIS A 24 -7.09 -2.12 7.51
CA HIS A 24 -7.72 -0.83 7.76
C HIS A 24 -9.22 -0.80 7.48
N LEU A 25 -9.94 -1.77 8.05
CA LEU A 25 -11.39 -1.82 7.93
C LEU A 25 -12.03 -0.51 8.42
N ASP A 26 -13.06 -0.08 7.70
CA ASP A 26 -13.74 1.21 7.85
C ASP A 26 -12.88 2.45 7.53
N SER A 27 -11.77 2.30 6.78
CA SER A 27 -11.02 3.42 6.23
C SER A 27 -11.93 4.38 5.44
N PRO A 28 -11.76 5.71 5.62
CA PRO A 28 -12.72 6.70 5.07
C PRO A 28 -12.63 6.91 3.55
N PHE A 29 -11.75 6.27 2.81
CA PHE A 29 -11.53 6.43 1.37
C PHE A 29 -11.90 7.84 0.85
N ALA A 30 -10.90 8.69 0.70
CA ALA A 30 -11.12 10.05 0.20
C ALA A 30 -11.57 10.01 -1.27
N SER A 31 -12.78 10.47 -1.56
CA SER A 31 -13.31 10.65 -2.92
C SER A 31 -14.22 11.86 -2.93
N GLU A 32 -14.21 12.60 -4.03
CA GLU A 32 -15.18 13.70 -4.28
C GLU A 32 -16.63 13.18 -4.33
N ASN A 33 -16.81 11.87 -4.55
CA ASN A 33 -18.10 11.23 -4.63
C ASN A 33 -18.36 10.32 -3.42
N PRO A 34 -19.25 10.71 -2.47
CA PRO A 34 -19.56 9.91 -1.28
C PRO A 34 -20.05 8.48 -1.59
N VAL A 35 -20.74 8.29 -2.73
CA VAL A 35 -21.19 6.96 -3.16
C VAL A 35 -20.01 6.06 -3.49
N LYS A 36 -18.97 6.61 -4.11
CA LYS A 36 -17.73 5.85 -4.38
C LYS A 36 -16.98 5.51 -3.08
N SER A 37 -16.91 6.43 -2.12
CA SER A 37 -16.31 6.16 -0.81
C SER A 37 -17.02 5.02 -0.09
N GLU A 38 -18.36 4.99 -0.10
CA GLU A 38 -19.11 3.89 0.50
C GLU A 38 -18.91 2.57 -0.26
N LEU A 39 -18.89 2.61 -1.59
CA LEU A 39 -18.60 1.44 -2.40
C LEU A 39 -17.22 0.87 -2.05
N ARG A 40 -16.18 1.73 -1.89
CA ARG A 40 -14.82 1.32 -1.53
C ARG A 40 -14.76 0.68 -0.14
N ARG A 41 -15.49 1.21 0.86
CA ARG A 41 -15.61 0.58 2.18
C ARG A 41 -16.22 -0.82 2.09
N ASN A 42 -17.31 -0.97 1.31
CA ASN A 42 -17.94 -2.26 1.07
C ASN A 42 -17.04 -3.25 0.31
N GLU A 43 -16.23 -2.75 -0.64
CA GLU A 43 -15.23 -3.57 -1.34
C GLU A 43 -14.14 -4.06 -0.37
N LEU A 44 -13.68 -3.22 0.56
CA LEU A 44 -12.70 -3.61 1.57
C LEU A 44 -13.23 -4.71 2.50
N ARG A 45 -14.50 -4.62 2.96
CA ARG A 45 -15.16 -5.69 3.73
C ARG A 45 -15.22 -6.99 2.92
N LYS A 46 -15.58 -6.93 1.63
CA LYS A 46 -15.57 -8.09 0.72
C LYS A 46 -14.18 -8.65 0.50
N THR A 47 -13.16 -7.82 0.49
CA THR A 47 -11.76 -8.25 0.42
C THR A 47 -11.37 -9.02 1.67
N PHE A 48 -11.76 -8.55 2.87
CA PHE A 48 -11.58 -9.30 4.12
C PHE A 48 -12.29 -10.66 4.09
N ILE A 49 -13.56 -10.72 3.71
CA ILE A 49 -14.32 -11.98 3.52
C ILE A 49 -13.57 -12.92 2.54
N SER A 50 -13.04 -12.38 1.45
CA SER A 50 -12.29 -13.17 0.46
C SER A 50 -10.98 -13.75 1.02
N ILE A 51 -10.31 -13.04 1.92
CA ILE A 51 -9.11 -13.51 2.64
C ILE A 51 -9.47 -14.72 3.51
N ILE A 52 -10.51 -14.60 4.34
CA ILE A 52 -10.94 -15.69 5.22
C ILE A 52 -11.46 -16.90 4.41
N SER A 53 -12.25 -16.63 3.37
CA SER A 53 -12.72 -17.68 2.46
C SER A 53 -11.57 -18.42 1.78
N TYR A 54 -10.50 -17.71 1.36
CA TYR A 54 -9.32 -18.35 0.80
C TYR A 54 -8.60 -19.22 1.84
N ALA A 55 -8.46 -18.75 3.07
CA ALA A 55 -7.87 -19.51 4.17
C ALA A 55 -8.65 -20.81 4.43
N LYS A 56 -9.99 -20.74 4.48
CA LYS A 56 -10.89 -21.91 4.63
C LYS A 56 -10.71 -22.90 3.49
N LEU A 57 -10.79 -22.45 2.24
CA LEU A 57 -10.74 -23.31 1.05
C LEU A 57 -9.39 -24.01 0.88
N ASN A 58 -8.30 -23.43 1.38
CA ASN A 58 -6.96 -24.01 1.28
C ASN A 58 -6.51 -24.72 2.56
N ASN A 59 -7.41 -24.85 3.56
CA ASN A 59 -7.16 -25.44 4.87
C ASN A 59 -5.93 -24.80 5.53
N ALA A 60 -5.98 -23.49 5.76
CA ALA A 60 -4.98 -22.77 6.53
C ALA A 60 -5.01 -23.25 7.99
N ASP A 61 -3.85 -23.48 8.58
CA ASP A 61 -3.72 -23.76 10.01
C ASP A 61 -3.77 -22.48 10.84
N ILE A 62 -3.17 -21.41 10.31
CA ILE A 62 -3.05 -20.11 10.98
C ILE A 62 -3.30 -18.98 9.97
N VAL A 63 -4.00 -17.94 10.41
CA VAL A 63 -4.02 -16.62 9.77
C VAL A 63 -3.34 -15.63 10.71
N LEU A 64 -2.22 -15.03 10.25
CA LEU A 64 -1.51 -13.97 10.95
C LEU A 64 -2.00 -12.62 10.45
N ILE A 65 -2.52 -11.80 11.36
CA ILE A 65 -2.92 -10.41 11.09
C ILE A 65 -1.90 -9.51 11.80
N ALA A 66 -0.93 -9.04 11.03
CA ALA A 66 0.22 -8.31 11.57
C ALA A 66 -0.04 -6.80 11.70
N GLY A 67 -1.11 -6.45 12.42
CA GLY A 67 -1.50 -5.09 12.78
C GLY A 67 -2.41 -4.40 11.79
N ASP A 68 -2.98 -3.31 12.27
CA ASP A 68 -3.85 -2.40 11.53
C ASP A 68 -5.02 -3.13 10.82
N LEU A 69 -5.71 -4.00 11.60
CA LEU A 69 -6.96 -4.60 11.16
C LEU A 69 -8.03 -3.53 10.96
N PHE A 70 -8.07 -2.54 11.84
CA PHE A 70 -8.97 -1.39 11.79
C PHE A 70 -8.20 -0.10 11.49
N ASP A 71 -8.85 0.85 10.79
CA ASP A 71 -8.23 2.14 10.49
C ASP A 71 -8.23 3.11 11.69
N SER A 72 -9.14 2.92 12.62
CA SER A 72 -9.26 3.75 13.82
C SER A 72 -10.12 3.07 14.88
N GLY A 73 -10.29 3.75 16.03
CA GLY A 73 -11.21 3.30 17.09
C GLY A 73 -12.71 3.36 16.71
N PHE A 74 -13.05 3.94 15.56
CA PHE A 74 -14.41 3.96 15.02
C PHE A 74 -14.60 2.80 14.05
N VAL A 75 -15.28 1.75 14.50
CA VAL A 75 -15.63 0.59 13.68
C VAL A 75 -17.14 0.47 13.64
N THR A 76 -17.70 0.31 12.44
CA THR A 76 -19.14 0.18 12.28
C THR A 76 -19.64 -1.17 12.80
N LYS A 77 -20.91 -1.21 13.22
CA LYS A 77 -21.53 -2.47 13.66
C LYS A 77 -21.50 -3.52 12.54
N GLU A 78 -21.73 -3.13 11.30
CA GLU A 78 -21.68 -4.00 10.13
C GLU A 78 -20.30 -4.67 9.99
N THR A 79 -19.23 -3.91 10.16
CA THR A 79 -17.86 -4.44 10.10
C THR A 79 -17.58 -5.40 11.25
N ILE A 80 -18.05 -5.08 12.46
CA ILE A 80 -17.92 -5.96 13.63
C ILE A 80 -18.63 -7.29 13.40
N ASP A 81 -19.89 -7.23 12.96
CA ASP A 81 -20.70 -8.42 12.69
C ASP A 81 -20.01 -9.32 11.64
N ILE A 82 -19.54 -8.74 10.53
CA ILE A 82 -18.80 -9.48 9.48
C ILE A 82 -17.55 -10.17 10.05
N ILE A 83 -16.74 -9.48 10.85
CA ILE A 83 -15.50 -10.05 11.39
C ILE A 83 -15.81 -11.23 12.33
N LEU A 84 -16.77 -11.06 13.23
CA LEU A 84 -17.16 -12.11 14.18
C LEU A 84 -17.74 -13.33 13.47
N ASP A 85 -18.60 -13.11 12.48
CA ASP A 85 -19.21 -14.19 11.68
C ASP A 85 -18.14 -14.96 10.89
N GLU A 86 -17.21 -14.24 10.19
CA GLU A 86 -16.17 -14.88 9.40
C GLU A 86 -15.19 -15.69 10.26
N PHE A 87 -14.82 -15.20 11.45
CA PHE A 87 -13.96 -15.95 12.37
C PHE A 87 -14.67 -17.16 12.97
N ALA A 88 -15.94 -17.01 13.38
CA ALA A 88 -16.74 -18.10 13.92
C ALA A 88 -17.01 -19.20 12.89
N ASP A 89 -17.18 -18.85 11.63
CA ASP A 89 -17.38 -19.77 10.51
C ASP A 89 -16.11 -20.54 10.06
N ALA A 90 -14.97 -20.27 10.71
CA ALA A 90 -13.69 -20.92 10.44
C ALA A 90 -13.05 -21.49 11.73
N PRO A 91 -13.75 -22.37 12.49
CA PRO A 91 -13.34 -22.78 13.84
C PRO A 91 -12.01 -23.55 13.87
N ASP A 92 -11.62 -24.18 12.77
CA ASP A 92 -10.38 -24.95 12.66
C ASP A 92 -9.14 -24.07 12.38
N ILE A 93 -9.35 -22.79 12.04
CA ILE A 93 -8.28 -21.84 11.74
C ILE A 93 -7.98 -21.00 12.99
N ARG A 94 -6.71 -20.85 13.33
CA ARG A 94 -6.24 -19.97 14.42
C ARG A 94 -5.96 -18.59 13.85
N PHE A 95 -6.74 -17.59 14.26
CA PHE A 95 -6.51 -16.20 13.91
C PHE A 95 -5.64 -15.55 14.97
N VAL A 96 -4.43 -15.16 14.62
CA VAL A 96 -3.50 -14.49 15.56
C VAL A 96 -3.31 -13.05 15.15
N ILE A 97 -3.68 -12.13 16.04
CA ILE A 97 -3.71 -10.69 15.79
C ILE A 97 -2.70 -9.97 16.69
N SER A 98 -1.83 -9.20 16.06
CA SER A 98 -0.91 -8.27 16.72
C SER A 98 -1.40 -6.85 16.44
N PRO A 99 -2.11 -6.16 17.37
CA PRO A 99 -2.62 -4.81 17.15
C PRO A 99 -1.52 -3.82 16.74
N GLY A 100 -1.81 -2.96 15.75
CA GLY A 100 -0.87 -1.99 15.20
C GLY A 100 -1.05 -0.57 15.74
N ASN A 101 -0.51 0.41 15.04
CA ASN A 101 -0.54 1.80 15.49
C ASN A 101 -1.88 2.52 15.19
N HIS A 102 -2.67 2.05 14.23
CA HIS A 102 -4.01 2.57 13.95
C HIS A 102 -5.08 1.96 14.85
N ASP A 103 -4.88 0.72 15.30
CA ASP A 103 -5.82 -0.01 16.16
C ASP A 103 -5.19 -0.51 17.47
N PRO A 104 -4.49 0.35 18.23
CA PRO A 104 -3.74 -0.07 19.41
C PRO A 104 -4.67 -0.70 20.48
N HIS A 105 -4.16 -1.71 21.20
CA HIS A 105 -4.87 -2.41 22.25
C HIS A 105 -4.96 -1.55 23.52
N THR A 106 -5.86 -0.58 23.50
CA THR A 106 -6.17 0.29 24.65
C THR A 106 -7.39 -0.23 25.42
N ASP A 107 -7.62 0.25 26.64
CA ASP A 107 -8.81 -0.11 27.43
C ASP A 107 -10.13 0.16 26.67
N SER A 108 -10.16 1.15 25.80
CA SER A 108 -11.32 1.53 24.99
C SER A 108 -11.29 0.96 23.56
N SER A 109 -10.29 0.16 23.21
CA SER A 109 -10.18 -0.41 21.88
C SER A 109 -11.31 -1.39 21.58
N ILE A 110 -11.55 -1.62 20.29
CA ILE A 110 -12.52 -2.61 19.83
C ILE A 110 -12.18 -4.00 20.36
N TYR A 111 -10.90 -4.34 20.51
CA TYR A 111 -10.43 -5.61 21.03
C TYR A 111 -10.91 -5.92 22.46
N ASN A 112 -11.18 -4.90 23.28
CA ASN A 112 -11.70 -5.03 24.64
C ASN A 112 -13.23 -4.83 24.71
N ARG A 113 -13.86 -4.34 23.66
CA ARG A 113 -15.30 -3.99 23.67
C ARG A 113 -16.20 -5.07 23.10
N ILE A 114 -15.65 -6.04 22.35
CA ILE A 114 -16.38 -7.16 21.77
C ILE A 114 -15.78 -8.48 22.23
N THR A 115 -16.59 -9.53 22.16
CA THR A 115 -16.14 -10.90 22.46
C THR A 115 -15.84 -11.61 21.15
N PHE A 116 -14.59 -11.94 20.95
CA PHE A 116 -14.15 -12.73 19.79
C PHE A 116 -14.40 -14.21 20.01
N PRO A 117 -14.57 -15.01 18.95
CA PRO A 117 -14.62 -16.48 19.03
C PRO A 117 -13.34 -17.08 19.63
N ASP A 118 -13.43 -18.31 20.16
CA ASP A 118 -12.32 -18.99 20.89
C ASP A 118 -11.09 -19.29 20.01
N ASN A 119 -11.24 -19.26 18.69
CA ASN A 119 -10.15 -19.45 17.72
C ASN A 119 -9.41 -18.15 17.36
N VAL A 120 -9.69 -17.05 18.05
CA VAL A 120 -9.02 -15.74 17.85
C VAL A 120 -8.12 -15.43 19.03
N TYR A 121 -6.86 -15.22 18.75
CA TYR A 121 -5.78 -14.97 19.72
C TYR A 121 -5.22 -13.58 19.49
N ILE A 122 -5.35 -12.69 20.47
CA ILE A 122 -4.98 -11.27 20.35
C ILE A 122 -3.89 -10.96 21.37
N PHE A 123 -2.78 -10.39 20.90
CA PHE A 123 -1.78 -9.84 21.81
C PHE A 123 -2.30 -8.57 22.46
N GLY A 124 -2.20 -8.48 23.78
CA GLY A 124 -2.79 -7.39 24.55
C GLY A 124 -1.77 -6.46 25.22
N GLN A 125 -0.48 -6.70 25.05
CA GLN A 125 0.58 -5.96 25.73
C GLN A 125 1.79 -5.70 24.85
N THR A 126 2.57 -4.67 25.19
CA THR A 126 3.80 -4.33 24.45
C THR A 126 4.91 -5.37 24.63
N ALA A 127 4.98 -6.03 25.80
CA ALA A 127 5.98 -7.07 26.04
C ALA A 127 5.76 -8.27 25.09
N LEU A 128 6.85 -8.83 24.58
CA LEU A 128 6.79 -10.04 23.75
C LEU A 128 6.14 -11.18 24.54
N SER A 129 5.16 -11.81 23.94
CA SER A 129 4.47 -12.99 24.48
C SER A 129 4.23 -14.00 23.34
N TYR A 130 3.64 -15.16 23.64
CA TYR A 130 3.39 -16.18 22.64
C TYR A 130 2.16 -17.02 22.97
N PHE A 131 1.60 -17.63 21.92
CA PHE A 131 0.61 -18.70 21.98
C PHE A 131 1.22 -19.97 21.46
N THR A 132 0.98 -21.10 22.13
CA THR A 132 1.44 -22.42 21.73
C THR A 132 0.29 -23.23 21.16
N PHE A 133 0.51 -23.85 20.00
CA PHE A 133 -0.41 -24.73 19.31
C PHE A 133 0.27 -26.11 19.15
N ASP A 134 0.15 -26.93 20.19
CA ASP A 134 0.85 -28.24 20.27
C ASP A 134 0.46 -29.19 19.14
N GLU A 135 -0.82 -29.15 18.72
CA GLU A 135 -1.37 -30.01 17.68
C GLU A 135 -0.78 -29.77 16.28
N ILE A 136 -0.21 -28.58 16.06
CA ILE A 136 0.50 -28.22 14.84
C ILE A 136 1.99 -27.90 15.09
N ASN A 137 2.50 -28.23 16.28
CA ASN A 137 3.90 -28.05 16.68
C ASN A 137 4.42 -26.63 16.43
N THR A 138 3.62 -25.61 16.78
CA THR A 138 3.91 -24.20 16.44
C THR A 138 3.73 -23.27 17.62
N ASN A 139 4.68 -22.36 17.81
CA ASN A 139 4.55 -21.17 18.65
C ASN A 139 4.38 -19.93 17.78
N VAL A 140 3.43 -19.07 18.10
CA VAL A 140 3.29 -17.76 17.50
C VAL A 140 3.57 -16.70 18.56
N TYR A 141 4.66 -15.98 18.37
CA TYR A 141 5.08 -14.85 19.19
C TYR A 141 4.48 -13.55 18.65
N GLY A 142 4.33 -12.57 19.52
CA GLY A 142 3.88 -11.23 19.12
C GLY A 142 3.78 -10.28 20.29
N TYR A 143 3.37 -9.08 19.98
CA TYR A 143 3.13 -7.99 20.92
C TYR A 143 2.03 -7.08 20.37
N ALA A 144 1.59 -6.12 21.15
CA ALA A 144 0.60 -5.13 20.73
C ALA A 144 1.13 -3.71 20.88
N PHE A 145 0.75 -2.83 19.98
CA PHE A 145 0.71 -1.41 20.28
C PHE A 145 -0.39 -1.17 21.32
N ILE A 146 -0.07 -0.45 22.38
CA ILE A 146 -1.03 -0.01 23.42
C ILE A 146 -1.31 1.50 23.34
N LYS A 147 -0.70 2.17 22.37
CA LYS A 147 -0.88 3.56 21.94
C LYS A 147 -0.37 3.67 20.50
N SER A 148 -0.60 4.79 19.83
CA SER A 148 -0.21 4.98 18.42
C SER A 148 1.30 4.97 18.15
N GLU A 149 2.15 5.00 19.17
CA GLU A 149 3.61 4.97 19.03
C GLU A 149 4.22 3.87 19.91
N LEU A 150 5.24 3.19 19.36
CA LEU A 150 6.07 2.21 20.05
C LEU A 150 7.53 2.43 19.61
N THR A 151 8.33 3.06 20.47
CA THR A 151 9.68 3.57 20.11
C THR A 151 10.81 2.58 20.34
N HIS A 152 10.49 1.33 20.68
CA HIS A 152 11.48 0.26 20.87
C HIS A 152 10.95 -1.04 20.27
N ASN A 153 11.85 -1.99 20.01
CA ASN A 153 11.52 -3.32 19.50
C ASN A 153 11.30 -4.31 20.66
N PRO A 154 10.08 -4.83 20.90
CA PRO A 154 9.80 -5.75 22.00
C PRO A 154 10.48 -7.12 21.88
N PHE A 155 10.85 -7.55 20.67
CA PHE A 155 11.55 -8.83 20.49
C PHE A 155 13.07 -8.70 20.43
N ALA A 156 13.64 -7.51 20.54
CA ALA A 156 15.09 -7.30 20.54
C ALA A 156 15.78 -8.17 21.61
N GLY A 157 16.75 -8.97 21.18
CA GLY A 157 17.49 -9.89 22.07
C GLY A 157 16.73 -11.12 22.56
N HIS A 158 15.48 -11.31 22.16
CA HIS A 158 14.69 -12.51 22.46
C HIS A 158 14.94 -13.61 21.45
N LYS A 159 14.76 -14.86 21.90
CA LYS A 159 14.79 -16.06 21.07
C LYS A 159 13.62 -16.96 21.44
N PRO A 160 13.14 -17.79 20.50
CA PRO A 160 12.16 -18.82 20.81
C PRO A 160 12.64 -19.73 21.94
N HIS A 161 11.73 -20.07 22.86
CA HIS A 161 12.05 -20.93 24.00
C HIS A 161 12.21 -22.41 23.62
N ASP A 162 11.49 -22.86 22.59
CA ASP A 162 11.62 -24.22 22.03
C ASP A 162 11.93 -24.15 20.54
N THR A 163 13.17 -24.42 20.18
CA THR A 163 13.64 -24.41 18.79
C THR A 163 13.23 -25.65 18.00
N ALA A 164 12.66 -26.68 18.65
CA ALA A 164 12.13 -27.86 17.97
C ALA A 164 10.74 -27.61 17.37
N MET A 165 10.00 -26.63 17.89
CA MET A 165 8.74 -26.17 17.32
C MET A 165 8.96 -25.14 16.20
N ILE A 166 8.00 -25.03 15.29
CA ILE A 166 7.95 -23.91 14.34
C ILE A 166 7.69 -22.64 15.13
N ASN A 167 8.53 -21.62 14.96
CA ASN A 167 8.44 -20.37 15.70
C ASN A 167 8.17 -19.21 14.74
N LEU A 168 6.94 -18.71 14.77
CA LEU A 168 6.50 -17.56 14.00
C LEU A 168 6.49 -16.31 14.89
N LEU A 169 6.76 -15.14 14.31
CA LEU A 169 6.53 -13.85 14.95
C LEU A 169 5.50 -13.07 14.14
N CYS A 170 4.41 -12.64 14.77
CA CYS A 170 3.43 -11.72 14.23
C CYS A 170 3.71 -10.34 14.82
N ALA A 171 4.11 -9.38 14.00
CA ALA A 171 4.62 -8.10 14.48
C ALA A 171 4.23 -6.94 13.58
N HIS A 172 3.94 -5.80 14.19
CA HIS A 172 3.72 -4.56 13.46
C HIS A 172 4.87 -3.59 13.75
N GLY A 173 5.56 -3.11 12.71
CA GLY A 173 6.71 -2.24 12.93
C GLY A 173 7.49 -1.90 11.66
N ASP A 174 8.46 -1.02 11.83
CA ASP A 174 9.19 -0.36 10.75
C ASP A 174 10.66 -0.79 10.73
N LEU A 175 11.22 -1.07 9.55
CA LEU A 175 12.65 -1.36 9.36
C LEU A 175 13.51 -0.09 9.29
N VAL A 176 12.93 1.08 9.63
CA VAL A 176 13.64 2.36 9.65
C VAL A 176 14.14 2.68 11.05
N SER A 177 15.45 2.89 11.17
CA SER A 177 16.07 3.27 12.46
C SER A 177 15.50 4.60 12.96
N GLY A 178 15.12 4.64 14.24
CA GLY A 178 14.55 5.82 14.88
C GLY A 178 13.08 6.08 14.53
N SER A 179 12.42 5.16 13.85
CA SER A 179 10.96 5.20 13.66
C SER A 179 10.24 5.22 15.00
N LYS A 180 9.07 5.84 15.04
CA LYS A 180 8.16 5.82 16.18
C LYS A 180 7.23 4.59 16.19
N TYR A 181 7.34 3.76 15.17
CA TYR A 181 6.47 2.62 14.93
C TYR A 181 7.24 1.31 15.02
N CYS A 182 7.73 1.00 16.24
CA CYS A 182 8.52 -0.19 16.54
C CYS A 182 9.71 -0.36 15.57
N PRO A 183 10.80 0.41 15.74
CA PRO A 183 11.99 0.33 14.89
C PRO A 183 12.65 -1.04 15.05
N ILE A 184 12.72 -1.80 13.96
CA ILE A 184 13.31 -3.14 13.87
C ILE A 184 14.58 -3.05 13.04
N THR A 185 15.68 -3.62 13.53
CA THR A 185 16.94 -3.67 12.79
C THR A 185 17.16 -5.04 12.16
N LYS A 186 17.96 -5.08 11.09
CA LYS A 186 18.36 -6.33 10.45
C LYS A 186 19.15 -7.25 11.38
N ASP A 187 19.98 -6.69 12.26
CA ASP A 187 20.75 -7.45 13.24
C ASP A 187 19.84 -8.14 14.27
N GLU A 188 18.76 -7.47 14.70
CA GLU A 188 17.76 -8.06 15.59
C GLU A 188 17.01 -9.20 14.90
N ILE A 189 16.65 -9.05 13.62
CA ILE A 189 16.06 -10.12 12.82
C ILE A 189 17.04 -11.29 12.72
N HIS A 190 18.28 -11.03 12.30
CA HIS A 190 19.33 -12.04 12.15
C HIS A 190 19.54 -12.85 13.44
N GLY A 191 19.55 -12.16 14.58
CA GLY A 191 19.79 -12.78 15.88
C GLY A 191 18.57 -13.44 16.52
N SER A 192 17.37 -13.28 15.96
CA SER A 192 16.13 -13.65 16.63
C SER A 192 15.86 -15.15 16.69
N GLY A 193 16.26 -15.90 15.65
CA GLY A 193 16.06 -17.36 15.58
C GLY A 193 14.62 -17.79 15.29
N PHE A 194 13.74 -16.88 14.84
CA PHE A 194 12.42 -17.26 14.33
C PHE A 194 12.53 -17.95 12.97
N ASP A 195 11.59 -18.83 12.66
CA ASP A 195 11.50 -19.48 11.35
C ASP A 195 10.88 -18.53 10.30
N TYR A 196 9.92 -17.71 10.75
CA TYR A 196 9.31 -16.67 9.93
C TYR A 196 8.83 -15.48 10.78
N ILE A 197 9.03 -14.25 10.27
CA ILE A 197 8.52 -13.02 10.86
C ILE A 197 7.51 -12.41 9.89
N ALA A 198 6.24 -12.37 10.32
CA ALA A 198 5.15 -11.69 9.63
C ALA A 198 5.11 -10.22 10.07
N LEU A 199 5.40 -9.30 9.16
CA LEU A 199 5.44 -7.86 9.42
C LEU A 199 4.25 -7.13 8.78
N GLY A 200 3.67 -6.19 9.52
CA GLY A 200 2.77 -5.15 9.03
C GLY A 200 3.35 -3.75 9.23
N HIS A 201 2.65 -2.72 8.81
CA HIS A 201 2.98 -1.29 8.79
C HIS A 201 3.34 -0.77 7.37
N ILE A 202 4.02 -1.54 6.56
CA ILE A 202 4.37 -1.13 5.20
C ILE A 202 3.36 -1.72 4.21
N HIS A 203 2.56 -0.86 3.58
CA HIS A 203 1.44 -1.22 2.72
C HIS A 203 1.86 -1.80 1.36
N ASN A 204 3.14 -1.68 1.00
CA ASN A 204 3.69 -2.26 -0.22
C ASN A 204 4.47 -3.54 0.10
N SER A 205 4.02 -4.67 -0.42
CA SER A 205 4.71 -5.95 -0.25
C SER A 205 5.94 -6.03 -1.14
N GLY A 206 7.12 -6.21 -0.54
CA GLY A 206 8.40 -6.44 -1.23
C GLY A 206 8.71 -7.92 -1.54
N GLY A 207 7.83 -8.85 -1.13
CA GLY A 207 8.13 -10.29 -1.16
C GLY A 207 8.89 -10.75 0.09
N ILE A 208 9.40 -12.00 0.06
CA ILE A 208 10.15 -12.55 1.18
C ILE A 208 11.58 -12.02 1.18
N MET A 209 11.99 -11.53 2.32
CA MET A 209 13.37 -11.12 2.64
C MET A 209 13.99 -12.14 3.59
N GLN A 210 15.32 -12.13 3.71
CA GLN A 210 16.02 -13.02 4.60
C GLN A 210 17.24 -12.32 5.21
N GLU A 211 17.39 -12.47 6.54
CA GLU A 211 18.59 -12.08 7.28
C GLU A 211 19.11 -13.28 8.07
N GLY A 212 20.30 -13.75 7.73
CA GLY A 212 20.81 -15.03 8.25
C GLY A 212 19.89 -16.20 7.86
N GLY A 213 19.41 -16.96 8.84
CA GLY A 213 18.45 -18.06 8.65
C GLY A 213 16.99 -17.63 8.73
N VAL A 214 16.72 -16.39 9.14
CA VAL A 214 15.37 -15.90 9.42
C VAL A 214 14.72 -15.30 8.16
N LYS A 215 13.54 -15.80 7.80
CA LYS A 215 12.74 -15.25 6.71
C LYS A 215 11.71 -14.26 7.26
N TYR A 216 11.48 -13.18 6.55
CA TYR A 216 10.50 -12.18 6.97
C TYR A 216 9.89 -11.45 5.77
N ALA A 217 8.73 -10.87 5.94
CA ALA A 217 8.09 -10.08 4.90
C ALA A 217 7.07 -9.10 5.47
N TYR A 218 6.89 -8.00 4.75
CA TYR A 218 5.65 -7.23 4.78
C TYR A 218 4.67 -7.83 3.80
N SER A 219 3.46 -8.20 4.25
CA SER A 219 2.40 -8.67 3.35
C SER A 219 1.91 -7.55 2.44
N GLY A 220 2.01 -6.32 2.91
CA GLY A 220 1.32 -5.17 2.37
C GLY A 220 -0.16 -5.16 2.73
N CYS A 221 -0.86 -4.09 2.36
CA CYS A 221 -2.31 -4.02 2.51
C CYS A 221 -3.03 -4.93 1.50
N PRO A 222 -4.21 -5.48 1.80
CA PRO A 222 -4.94 -6.33 0.86
C PRO A 222 -5.78 -5.55 -0.15
N GLU A 223 -5.98 -4.25 0.07
CA GLU A 223 -6.70 -3.33 -0.81
C GLU A 223 -6.02 -1.97 -0.79
N GLY A 224 -5.65 -1.42 -1.95
CA GLY A 224 -5.05 -0.09 -2.03
C GLY A 224 -6.05 1.01 -1.68
N ARG A 225 -5.59 2.06 -0.99
CA ARG A 225 -6.42 3.17 -0.51
C ARG A 225 -6.13 4.49 -1.21
N ASP A 226 -4.91 4.65 -1.72
CA ASP A 226 -4.47 5.85 -2.44
C ASP A 226 -3.36 5.56 -3.46
N PHE A 227 -2.87 6.61 -4.12
CA PHE A 227 -1.82 6.50 -5.15
C PHE A 227 -0.41 6.21 -4.60
N GLY A 228 -0.20 6.16 -3.31
CA GLY A 228 1.01 5.64 -2.67
C GLY A 228 1.02 4.10 -2.62
N GLU A 229 -0.14 3.48 -2.84
CA GLU A 229 -0.37 2.04 -2.74
C GLU A 229 -0.71 1.42 -4.10
N THR A 230 0.12 1.66 -5.11
CA THR A 230 -0.13 1.25 -6.51
C THR A 230 -0.10 -0.26 -6.73
N GLY A 231 -0.68 -0.70 -7.85
CA GLY A 231 -0.74 -2.08 -8.29
C GLY A 231 -1.77 -2.93 -7.57
N TYR A 232 -1.74 -4.23 -7.84
CA TYR A 232 -2.59 -5.19 -7.16
C TYR A 232 -2.07 -5.51 -5.77
N LYS A 233 -2.98 -5.61 -4.82
CA LYS A 233 -2.73 -5.85 -3.40
C LYS A 233 -3.26 -7.22 -2.97
N GLY A 234 -2.82 -7.69 -1.79
CA GLY A 234 -3.25 -8.99 -1.31
C GLY A 234 -2.56 -9.44 -0.05
N ALA A 235 -2.27 -10.74 0.07
CA ALA A 235 -1.65 -11.36 1.23
C ALA A 235 -0.61 -12.41 0.79
N LEU A 236 0.15 -12.95 1.74
CA LEU A 236 1.13 -13.98 1.52
C LEU A 236 0.59 -15.32 2.02
N TRP A 237 0.56 -16.31 1.14
CA TRP A 237 0.36 -17.70 1.52
C TRP A 237 1.71 -18.36 1.72
N ILE A 238 1.91 -19.01 2.83
CA ILE A 238 3.18 -19.60 3.25
C ILE A 238 2.93 -21.06 3.66
N GLU A 239 3.79 -21.92 3.20
CA GLU A 239 3.87 -23.30 3.68
C GLU A 239 5.25 -23.48 4.33
N ILE A 240 5.26 -23.84 5.61
CA ILE A 240 6.48 -23.84 6.41
C ILE A 240 6.56 -25.07 7.32
N ASP A 241 7.76 -25.60 7.45
CA ASP A 241 8.17 -26.58 8.43
C ASP A 241 9.63 -26.31 8.84
N LYS A 242 10.17 -27.05 9.79
CA LYS A 242 11.60 -26.98 10.11
C LYS A 242 12.44 -27.37 8.89
N GLY A 243 13.14 -26.39 8.32
CA GLY A 243 13.98 -26.58 7.12
C GLY A 243 13.25 -26.51 5.77
N TYR A 244 11.93 -26.32 5.75
CA TYR A 244 11.17 -26.13 4.54
C TYR A 244 10.39 -24.82 4.58
N PHE A 245 10.40 -24.10 3.46
CA PHE A 245 9.66 -22.84 3.32
C PHE A 245 9.33 -22.58 1.86
N THR A 246 8.07 -22.35 1.57
CA THR A 246 7.63 -21.82 0.28
C THR A 246 6.56 -20.75 0.47
N TYR A 247 6.37 -19.91 -0.52
CA TYR A 247 5.36 -18.86 -0.46
C TYR A 247 4.80 -18.51 -1.83
N LYS A 248 3.62 -17.92 -1.83
CA LYS A 248 3.03 -17.27 -3.00
C LYS A 248 2.26 -16.02 -2.57
N LYS A 249 2.22 -15.04 -3.45
CA LYS A 249 1.40 -13.83 -3.30
C LYS A 249 0.00 -14.12 -3.82
N ILE A 250 -1.02 -13.86 -3.01
CA ILE A 250 -2.41 -14.03 -3.39
C ILE A 250 -3.03 -12.65 -3.55
N ARG A 251 -3.54 -12.36 -4.74
CA ARG A 251 -4.28 -11.13 -5.00
C ARG A 251 -5.67 -11.21 -4.39
N PHE A 252 -6.03 -10.19 -3.61
CA PHE A 252 -7.37 -10.03 -3.05
C PHE A 252 -8.03 -8.71 -3.47
N SER A 253 -7.23 -7.70 -3.82
CA SER A 253 -7.72 -6.37 -4.14
C SER A 253 -8.75 -6.38 -5.27
N LYS A 254 -9.85 -5.67 -5.07
CA LYS A 254 -10.90 -5.41 -6.08
C LYS A 254 -10.46 -4.34 -7.04
N ARG A 255 -9.68 -3.38 -6.56
CA ARG A 255 -9.18 -2.25 -7.34
C ARG A 255 -7.66 -2.21 -7.33
N ARG A 256 -7.11 -1.44 -8.27
CA ARG A 256 -5.70 -1.04 -8.27
C ARG A 256 -5.60 0.45 -8.54
N TYR A 257 -4.69 1.08 -7.84
CA TYR A 257 -4.25 2.44 -8.15
C TYR A 257 -3.08 2.37 -9.12
N GLU A 258 -3.10 3.22 -10.15
CA GLU A 258 -1.99 3.34 -11.09
C GLU A 258 -1.68 4.81 -11.33
N SER A 259 -0.38 5.11 -11.47
CA SER A 259 0.09 6.48 -11.62
C SER A 259 1.17 6.51 -12.71
N ASP A 260 0.83 7.05 -13.88
CA ASP A 260 1.68 6.99 -15.07
C ASP A 260 2.00 8.38 -15.61
N ARG A 261 3.17 8.52 -16.22
CA ARG A 261 3.62 9.72 -16.92
C ARG A 261 3.59 9.47 -18.42
N LEU A 262 2.94 10.39 -19.16
CA LEU A 262 2.82 10.29 -20.61
C LEU A 262 3.37 11.56 -21.26
N ASN A 263 4.35 11.37 -22.14
CA ASN A 263 4.92 12.45 -22.93
C ASN A 263 4.01 12.73 -24.13
N ILE A 264 3.54 13.99 -24.23
CA ILE A 264 2.67 14.46 -25.32
C ILE A 264 3.35 15.54 -26.16
N THR A 265 4.68 15.61 -26.16
CA THR A 265 5.46 16.57 -26.95
C THR A 265 5.04 16.56 -28.41
N GLY A 266 4.79 17.76 -28.96
CA GLY A 266 4.42 17.97 -30.34
C GLY A 266 2.94 17.72 -30.67
N THR A 267 2.11 17.38 -29.68
CA THR A 267 0.65 17.35 -29.88
C THR A 267 0.09 18.78 -29.94
N SER A 268 -0.90 18.98 -30.77
CA SER A 268 -1.59 20.26 -30.95
C SER A 268 -3.12 20.12 -30.93
N ALA A 269 -3.63 18.89 -30.71
CA ALA A 269 -5.06 18.62 -30.69
C ALA A 269 -5.42 17.68 -29.53
N MET A 270 -6.58 17.92 -28.92
CA MET A 270 -7.12 17.05 -27.85
C MET A 270 -7.37 15.62 -28.31
N SER A 271 -7.66 15.39 -29.62
CA SER A 271 -7.79 14.06 -30.20
C SER A 271 -6.53 13.23 -30.05
N ASP A 272 -5.35 13.85 -30.25
CA ASP A 272 -4.05 13.16 -30.20
C ASP A 272 -3.73 12.79 -28.75
N VAL A 273 -3.93 13.72 -27.82
CA VAL A 273 -3.76 13.44 -26.37
C VAL A 273 -4.68 12.31 -25.93
N THR A 274 -5.95 12.35 -26.36
CA THR A 274 -6.92 11.28 -26.07
C THR A 274 -6.48 9.92 -26.65
N ALA A 275 -5.96 9.93 -27.87
CA ALA A 275 -5.48 8.71 -28.52
C ALA A 275 -4.26 8.12 -27.78
N ILE A 276 -3.31 8.97 -27.35
CA ILE A 276 -2.14 8.55 -26.55
C ILE A 276 -2.60 7.91 -25.25
N ILE A 277 -3.49 8.54 -24.49
CA ILE A 277 -4.00 8.01 -23.22
C ILE A 277 -4.75 6.68 -23.44
N LYS A 278 -5.62 6.58 -24.44
CA LYS A 278 -6.35 5.35 -24.77
C LYS A 278 -5.43 4.22 -25.21
N GLY A 279 -4.42 4.51 -26.01
CA GLY A 279 -3.38 3.55 -26.38
C GLY A 279 -2.68 3.01 -25.15
N HIS A 280 -2.22 3.89 -24.26
CA HIS A 280 -1.57 3.52 -23.01
C HIS A 280 -2.45 2.64 -22.10
N ILE A 281 -3.73 3.01 -21.92
CA ILE A 281 -4.71 2.22 -21.17
C ILE A 281 -4.83 0.81 -21.75
N THR A 282 -4.90 0.70 -23.05
CA THR A 282 -4.99 -0.58 -23.76
C THR A 282 -3.72 -1.42 -23.60
N ASP A 283 -2.55 -0.83 -23.77
CA ASP A 283 -1.25 -1.51 -23.66
C ASP A 283 -0.98 -2.03 -22.26
N LYS A 284 -1.43 -1.30 -21.24
CA LYS A 284 -1.33 -1.67 -19.82
C LYS A 284 -2.44 -2.62 -19.35
N GLY A 285 -3.46 -2.84 -20.15
CA GLY A 285 -4.63 -3.64 -19.77
C GLY A 285 -5.39 -3.05 -18.60
N TYR A 286 -5.53 -1.73 -18.55
CA TYR A 286 -6.31 -1.05 -17.54
C TYR A 286 -7.80 -1.13 -17.85
N GLY A 287 -8.62 -1.41 -16.84
CA GLY A 287 -10.05 -1.62 -16.97
C GLY A 287 -10.87 -1.02 -15.84
N ASP A 288 -12.06 -1.54 -15.66
CA ASP A 288 -13.02 -1.10 -14.65
C ASP A 288 -12.57 -1.32 -13.19
N ASP A 289 -11.51 -2.08 -12.98
CA ASP A 289 -10.84 -2.26 -11.68
C ASP A 289 -9.77 -1.18 -11.40
N THR A 290 -9.47 -0.30 -12.36
CA THR A 290 -8.34 0.63 -12.28
C THR A 290 -8.78 2.04 -11.90
N ILE A 291 -8.08 2.62 -10.91
CA ILE A 291 -8.10 4.03 -10.53
C ILE A 291 -6.81 4.63 -11.10
N LEU A 292 -6.91 5.37 -12.21
CA LEU A 292 -5.75 5.86 -12.95
C LEU A 292 -5.53 7.35 -12.76
N ARG A 293 -4.30 7.72 -12.41
CA ARG A 293 -3.79 9.09 -12.50
C ARG A 293 -2.76 9.17 -13.61
N VAL A 294 -2.96 10.08 -14.55
CA VAL A 294 -2.01 10.35 -15.62
C VAL A 294 -1.41 11.73 -15.44
N TYR A 295 -0.09 11.82 -15.44
CA TYR A 295 0.66 13.07 -15.57
C TYR A 295 1.02 13.24 -17.04
N LEU A 296 0.53 14.31 -17.65
CA LEU A 296 0.92 14.70 -19.00
C LEU A 296 2.14 15.58 -18.92
N GLU A 297 3.18 15.23 -19.65
CA GLU A 297 4.45 15.97 -19.66
C GLU A 297 4.93 16.20 -21.09
N GLY A 298 5.92 17.08 -21.25
CA GLY A 298 6.54 17.39 -22.54
C GLY A 298 6.13 18.78 -23.04
N ASP A 299 6.67 19.12 -24.23
CA ASP A 299 6.54 20.44 -24.82
C ASP A 299 5.41 20.48 -25.85
N VAL A 300 4.44 21.34 -25.61
CA VAL A 300 3.24 21.49 -26.47
C VAL A 300 3.18 22.89 -27.11
N ASP A 301 2.37 23.02 -28.16
CA ASP A 301 2.11 24.31 -28.78
C ASP A 301 1.62 25.31 -27.70
N PRO A 302 2.16 26.55 -27.65
CA PRO A 302 1.76 27.55 -26.66
C PRO A 302 0.28 27.96 -26.70
N GLU A 303 -0.40 27.75 -27.83
CA GLU A 303 -1.83 28.02 -28.01
C GLU A 303 -2.68 26.77 -27.67
N PHE A 304 -2.07 25.63 -27.46
CA PHE A 304 -2.75 24.40 -27.08
C PHE A 304 -2.91 24.32 -25.57
N THR A 305 -4.12 24.01 -25.13
CA THR A 305 -4.45 23.82 -23.71
C THR A 305 -5.11 22.46 -23.50
N VAL A 306 -4.58 21.68 -22.58
CA VAL A 306 -5.17 20.39 -22.19
C VAL A 306 -6.48 20.63 -21.43
N SER A 307 -7.59 20.17 -21.98
CA SER A 307 -8.88 20.22 -21.30
C SER A 307 -9.13 18.96 -20.48
N LYS A 308 -8.94 19.07 -19.15
CA LYS A 308 -9.20 17.98 -18.20
C LYS A 308 -10.65 17.47 -18.28
N SER A 309 -11.62 18.36 -18.49
CA SER A 309 -13.03 18.00 -18.61
C SER A 309 -13.32 17.15 -19.85
N VAL A 310 -12.74 17.53 -20.99
CA VAL A 310 -12.85 16.75 -22.25
C VAL A 310 -12.23 15.35 -22.06
N LEU A 311 -11.06 15.26 -21.45
CA LEU A 311 -10.41 13.96 -21.18
C LEU A 311 -11.27 13.11 -20.24
N LYS A 312 -11.80 13.66 -19.14
CA LYS A 312 -12.72 12.93 -18.23
C LYS A 312 -13.97 12.43 -18.95
N GLU A 313 -14.46 13.16 -19.96
CA GLU A 313 -15.60 12.73 -20.75
C GLU A 313 -15.25 11.63 -21.77
N GLN A 314 -14.09 11.70 -22.39
CA GLN A 314 -13.69 10.79 -23.48
C GLN A 314 -13.01 9.49 -23.02
N ILE A 315 -12.37 9.52 -21.83
CA ILE A 315 -11.73 8.34 -21.23
C ILE A 315 -12.77 7.62 -20.36
N LYS A 316 -13.19 6.45 -20.82
CA LYS A 316 -14.19 5.60 -20.17
C LYS A 316 -13.64 4.20 -19.95
N GLY A 317 -14.32 3.39 -19.15
CA GLY A 317 -13.94 1.99 -18.88
C GLY A 317 -13.00 1.82 -17.69
N LEU A 318 -12.61 2.90 -17.03
CA LEU A 318 -11.88 2.90 -15.76
C LEU A 318 -12.85 3.14 -14.59
N PHE A 319 -12.50 2.68 -13.40
CA PHE A 319 -13.27 3.00 -12.19
C PHE A 319 -13.20 4.51 -11.88
N GLU A 320 -11.98 5.06 -11.96
CA GLU A 320 -11.75 6.50 -11.80
C GLU A 320 -10.57 6.94 -12.68
N PHE A 321 -10.66 8.16 -13.23
CA PHE A 321 -9.62 8.74 -14.04
C PHE A 321 -9.34 10.17 -13.62
N THR A 322 -8.08 10.47 -13.34
CA THR A 322 -7.58 11.82 -13.04
C THR A 322 -6.41 12.15 -13.94
N VAL A 323 -6.38 13.38 -14.44
CA VAL A 323 -5.27 13.89 -15.24
C VAL A 323 -4.67 15.12 -14.57
N ILE A 324 -3.34 15.15 -14.52
CA ILE A 324 -2.53 16.28 -14.07
C ILE A 324 -1.73 16.76 -15.27
N ASP A 325 -1.85 18.02 -15.60
CA ASP A 325 -1.13 18.64 -16.70
C ASP A 325 0.17 19.27 -16.15
N GLU A 326 1.30 18.68 -16.54
CA GLU A 326 2.65 19.15 -16.26
C GLU A 326 3.40 19.52 -17.57
N THR A 327 2.65 19.78 -18.64
CA THR A 327 3.24 20.18 -19.92
C THR A 327 3.85 21.59 -19.86
N SER A 328 4.82 21.82 -20.74
CA SER A 328 5.43 23.13 -20.92
C SER A 328 5.14 23.68 -22.32
N PRO A 329 4.93 24.99 -22.47
CA PRO A 329 4.75 25.58 -23.79
C PRO A 329 6.08 25.65 -24.54
N LEU A 330 6.11 25.11 -25.74
CA LEU A 330 7.28 25.17 -26.64
C LEU A 330 7.28 26.50 -27.42
N TYR A 331 8.03 27.47 -26.94
CA TYR A 331 8.20 28.74 -27.63
C TYR A 331 9.36 28.69 -28.63
N ASP A 332 9.11 29.17 -29.85
CA ASP A 332 10.20 29.51 -30.78
C ASP A 332 10.89 30.80 -30.32
N TYR A 333 12.00 30.66 -29.59
CA TYR A 333 12.76 31.79 -29.06
C TYR A 333 13.35 32.67 -30.16
N ASN A 334 13.67 32.14 -31.34
CA ASN A 334 14.18 32.94 -32.45
C ASN A 334 13.04 33.83 -33.04
N TYR A 335 11.86 33.26 -33.15
CA TYR A 335 10.67 34.03 -33.56
C TYR A 335 10.37 35.11 -32.54
N LEU A 336 10.27 34.78 -31.26
CA LEU A 336 9.97 35.74 -30.19
C LEU A 336 11.00 36.87 -30.08
N GLN A 337 12.29 36.54 -30.27
CA GLN A 337 13.37 37.54 -30.19
C GLN A 337 13.26 38.60 -31.31
N ASN A 338 12.69 38.23 -32.44
CA ASN A 338 12.53 39.10 -33.61
C ASN A 338 11.09 39.65 -33.79
N ASP A 339 10.20 39.29 -32.89
CA ASP A 339 8.81 39.77 -32.90
C ASP A 339 8.77 41.31 -32.59
N PRO A 340 8.30 42.15 -33.51
CA PRO A 340 8.25 43.59 -33.30
C PRO A 340 7.15 44.07 -32.34
N THR A 341 6.33 43.14 -31.86
CA THR A 341 5.19 43.44 -30.97
C THR A 341 5.61 43.49 -29.49
N ILE A 342 4.63 43.79 -28.64
CA ILE A 342 4.82 43.76 -27.17
C ILE A 342 5.24 42.38 -26.68
N ARG A 343 4.88 41.30 -27.39
CA ARG A 343 5.31 39.90 -27.06
C ARG A 343 6.81 39.78 -27.15
N GLY A 344 7.43 40.23 -28.27
CA GLY A 344 8.89 40.19 -28.40
C GLY A 344 9.61 41.11 -27.41
N ALA A 345 9.06 42.30 -27.15
CA ALA A 345 9.60 43.20 -26.14
C ALA A 345 9.59 42.58 -24.72
N PHE A 346 8.51 41.88 -24.39
CA PHE A 346 8.39 41.17 -23.13
C PHE A 346 9.39 39.97 -23.04
N PHE A 347 9.45 39.15 -24.09
CA PHE A 347 10.41 38.04 -24.18
C PHE A 347 11.83 38.55 -24.03
N ASN A 348 12.24 39.57 -24.76
CA ASN A 348 13.58 40.12 -24.74
C ASN A 348 13.99 40.66 -23.35
N LYS A 349 13.04 41.07 -22.53
CA LYS A 349 13.29 41.43 -21.13
C LYS A 349 13.59 40.22 -20.24
N LEU A 350 12.99 39.09 -20.50
CA LEU A 350 13.20 37.85 -19.73
C LEU A 350 14.36 37.01 -20.25
N LEU A 351 14.75 37.17 -21.52
CA LEU A 351 15.76 36.39 -22.19
C LEU A 351 17.11 36.27 -21.43
N PRO A 352 17.67 37.35 -20.84
CA PRO A 352 18.90 37.22 -20.03
C PRO A 352 18.74 36.29 -18.83
N LEU A 353 17.61 36.34 -18.15
CA LEU A 353 17.33 35.43 -17.00
C LEU A 353 17.15 33.98 -17.46
N ILE A 354 16.53 33.77 -18.64
CA ILE A 354 16.36 32.45 -19.22
C ILE A 354 17.67 31.83 -19.66
N ARG A 355 18.61 32.63 -20.23
CA ARG A 355 19.94 32.16 -20.74
C ARG A 355 20.98 32.03 -19.65
N ASP A 356 21.13 33.07 -18.85
CA ASP A 356 22.30 33.28 -18.00
C ASP A 356 21.98 33.27 -16.51
N GLY A 357 20.68 33.17 -16.13
CA GLY A 357 20.21 33.12 -14.74
C GLY A 357 20.55 31.79 -14.04
N THR A 358 20.50 31.82 -12.70
CA THR A 358 20.52 30.61 -11.87
C THR A 358 19.35 29.69 -12.24
N GLN A 359 19.35 28.47 -11.78
CA GLN A 359 18.26 27.53 -12.04
C GLN A 359 16.92 28.10 -11.58
N GLU A 360 16.88 28.70 -10.39
CA GLU A 360 15.67 29.30 -9.82
C GLU A 360 15.18 30.51 -10.64
N GLU A 361 16.09 31.42 -11.01
CA GLU A 361 15.76 32.57 -11.85
C GLU A 361 15.24 32.14 -13.23
N ARG A 362 15.85 31.11 -13.82
CA ARG A 362 15.40 30.55 -15.10
C ARG A 362 14.00 29.98 -15.02
N GLU A 363 13.69 29.20 -13.98
CA GLU A 363 12.37 28.63 -13.77
C GLU A 363 11.29 29.70 -13.58
N ILE A 364 11.61 30.75 -12.81
CA ILE A 364 10.72 31.89 -12.61
C ILE A 364 10.51 32.64 -13.94
N ALA A 365 11.59 32.89 -14.69
CA ALA A 365 11.52 33.62 -15.95
C ALA A 365 10.73 32.87 -17.04
N VAL A 366 10.88 31.55 -17.13
CA VAL A 366 10.10 30.71 -18.05
C VAL A 366 8.62 30.72 -17.68
N ARG A 367 8.27 30.60 -16.39
CA ARG A 367 6.90 30.72 -15.93
C ARG A 367 6.31 32.11 -16.21
N ALA A 368 7.08 33.17 -15.92
CA ALA A 368 6.66 34.54 -16.21
C ALA A 368 6.44 34.75 -17.71
N LEU A 369 7.30 34.17 -18.57
CA LEU A 369 7.13 34.22 -20.02
C LEU A 369 5.81 33.57 -20.45
N HIS A 370 5.53 32.40 -19.95
CA HIS A 370 4.29 31.69 -20.27
C HIS A 370 3.07 32.50 -19.86
N TYR A 371 2.99 32.97 -18.61
CA TYR A 371 1.85 33.81 -18.15
C TYR A 371 1.69 35.07 -18.95
N GLY A 372 2.79 35.78 -19.18
CA GLY A 372 2.78 37.03 -19.90
C GLY A 372 2.36 36.86 -21.35
N LEU A 373 2.88 35.87 -22.06
CA LEU A 373 2.48 35.62 -23.46
C LEU A 373 1.03 35.14 -23.56
N SER A 374 0.55 34.30 -22.66
CA SER A 374 -0.83 33.87 -22.59
C SER A 374 -1.80 35.05 -22.36
N ALA A 375 -1.46 35.95 -21.42
CA ALA A 375 -2.25 37.15 -21.16
C ALA A 375 -2.28 38.09 -22.37
N LEU A 376 -1.17 38.25 -23.09
CA LEU A 376 -1.07 39.07 -24.29
C LEU A 376 -1.80 38.48 -25.50
N SER A 377 -2.00 37.15 -25.53
CA SER A 377 -2.80 36.50 -26.57
C SER A 377 -4.30 36.49 -26.31
N GLY A 378 -4.75 37.06 -25.18
CA GLY A 378 -6.17 37.06 -24.77
C GLY A 378 -6.69 35.68 -24.36
N SER A 379 -5.82 34.73 -24.15
CA SER A 379 -6.16 33.41 -23.62
C SER A 379 -6.62 33.55 -22.16
N ASN A 380 -7.74 32.92 -21.81
CA ASN A 380 -8.14 32.83 -20.42
C ASN A 380 -7.13 32.00 -19.64
N ILE A 381 -6.36 32.66 -18.76
CA ILE A 381 -5.55 32.00 -17.78
C ILE A 381 -6.50 31.43 -16.72
N ILE A 382 -7.07 30.28 -16.97
CA ILE A 382 -7.91 29.56 -16.02
C ILE A 382 -7.16 28.31 -15.64
N ASP A 383 -6.98 28.13 -14.33
CA ASP A 383 -6.37 27.02 -13.60
C ASP A 383 -4.85 27.05 -13.44
N PHE A 384 -4.43 27.86 -12.47
CA PHE A 384 -3.18 27.60 -11.75
C PHE A 384 -3.53 27.33 -10.28
N GLU A 385 -3.56 26.07 -9.89
CA GLU A 385 -3.43 25.71 -8.48
C GLU A 385 -1.99 26.07 -8.06
N LEU A 386 -1.89 27.01 -7.10
CA LEU A 386 -0.65 27.39 -6.41
C LEU A 386 -0.18 26.29 -5.48
#